data_28bc0f814b934fb0a741d3e44ddbe065
#
_entry.id   28bc0f814b934fb0a741d3e44ddbe065
#
_cell.length_a   1.000
_cell.length_b   1.000
_cell.length_c   1.000
_cell.angle_alpha   90.00
_cell.angle_beta   90.00
_cell.angle_gamma   90.00
#
_symmetry.space_group_name_H-M   'P 1'
#
loop_
_entity.id
_entity.type
_entity.pdbx_description
1 polymer ?
#
loop_
_entity_poly.entity_id
_entity_poly.type
_entity_poly.pdbx_seq_one_letter_code
_entity_poly.pdbx_strand_id
1 'polypeptide(L)'
;LDRSSAASDVYKRQIKKAAGDGNSVNYETATYEGYGPSGTAIIVKCLTDNKNRTAANVRNAFTKGQGSIGTQGCVSYMFDEKGQIIIDKEECDMDADDLMMQALDAGAEDFADEDDSYEITTAPADFDAVRTALEEAGITMASAEVTMIPQTYVTLTDEADITNIGRILDLLDDDDDVQEVYHNWEE
;
A
#
# COMPACT_ATOMS: atom_id res chain seq x y z
N LEU A 1 -4.60 -11.41 8.66
CA LEU A 1 -4.34 -11.43 7.21
C LEU A 1 -2.92 -10.99 6.94
N ASP A 2 -2.15 -11.91 6.41
CA ASP A 2 -0.70 -11.81 6.25
C ASP A 2 -0.30 -10.76 5.17
N ARG A 3 -0.19 -9.49 5.61
CA ARG A 3 0.36 -8.41 4.78
C ARG A 3 1.85 -8.57 4.47
N SER A 4 2.57 -9.37 5.27
CA SER A 4 3.98 -9.73 5.05
C SER A 4 4.18 -10.56 3.77
N SER A 5 3.19 -11.37 3.42
CA SER A 5 3.20 -12.19 2.21
C SER A 5 3.10 -11.34 0.93
N ALA A 6 2.25 -10.29 0.94
CA ALA A 6 2.05 -9.45 -0.23
C ALA A 6 3.31 -8.64 -0.62
N ALA A 7 4.00 -8.04 0.36
CA ALA A 7 5.25 -7.31 0.09
C ALA A 7 6.38 -8.24 -0.40
N SER A 8 6.45 -9.45 0.16
CA SER A 8 7.39 -10.49 -0.29
C SER A 8 7.08 -10.98 -1.71
N ASP A 9 5.80 -11.11 -2.06
CA ASP A 9 5.38 -11.54 -3.40
C ASP A 9 5.59 -10.46 -4.45
N VAL A 10 5.37 -9.19 -4.11
CA VAL A 10 5.72 -8.05 -4.98
C VAL A 10 7.21 -8.02 -5.25
N TYR A 11 8.05 -8.19 -4.23
CA TYR A 11 9.50 -8.24 -4.39
C TYR A 11 9.95 -9.43 -5.24
N LYS A 12 9.37 -10.61 -5.05
CA LYS A 12 9.62 -11.80 -5.89
C LYS A 12 9.16 -11.59 -7.34
N ARG A 13 8.04 -10.92 -7.56
CA ARG A 13 7.56 -10.54 -8.91
C ARG A 13 8.54 -9.55 -9.58
N GLN A 14 9.08 -8.57 -8.85
CA GLN A 14 10.08 -7.63 -9.35
C GLN A 14 11.38 -8.34 -9.76
N ILE A 15 11.88 -9.26 -8.92
CA ILE A 15 13.07 -10.06 -9.23
C ILE A 15 12.82 -10.95 -10.45
N LYS A 16 11.65 -11.59 -10.55
CA LYS A 16 11.30 -12.45 -11.69
C LYS A 16 11.19 -11.64 -12.99
N LYS A 17 10.66 -10.42 -12.96
CA LYS A 17 10.64 -9.51 -14.11
C LYS A 17 12.04 -9.01 -14.47
N ALA A 18 12.90 -8.72 -13.50
CA ALA A 18 14.26 -8.24 -13.73
C ALA A 18 15.22 -9.35 -14.18
N ALA A 19 14.98 -10.61 -13.79
CA ALA A 19 15.80 -11.78 -14.13
C ALA A 19 15.37 -12.51 -15.41
N GLY A 20 14.19 -12.19 -15.97
CA GLY A 20 13.63 -12.82 -17.16
C GLY A 20 14.17 -12.22 -18.45
N ASP A 21 15.02 -12.98 -19.10
CA ASP A 21 15.50 -12.89 -20.48
C ASP A 21 16.37 -11.69 -20.89
N GLY A 22 17.54 -12.03 -21.44
CA GLY A 22 18.51 -11.14 -22.07
C GLY A 22 18.05 -10.42 -23.36
N ASN A 23 16.76 -10.22 -23.52
CA ASN A 23 16.18 -9.27 -24.46
C ASN A 23 15.82 -8.00 -23.70
N SER A 24 16.30 -6.86 -24.19
CA SER A 24 16.04 -5.53 -23.68
C SER A 24 14.55 -5.16 -23.71
N VAL A 25 13.78 -5.73 -22.76
CA VAL A 25 12.40 -5.35 -22.54
C VAL A 25 12.42 -4.07 -21.70
N ASN A 26 11.99 -2.96 -22.29
CA ASN A 26 11.86 -1.70 -21.58
C ASN A 26 10.58 -1.72 -20.75
N TYR A 27 10.74 -1.83 -19.43
CA TYR A 27 9.63 -1.64 -18.49
C TYR A 27 9.43 -0.16 -18.21
N GLU A 28 8.19 0.26 -18.18
CA GLU A 28 7.77 1.62 -17.84
C GLU A 28 6.80 1.59 -16.67
N THR A 29 6.87 2.60 -15.84
CA THR A 29 5.90 2.81 -14.76
C THR A 29 4.65 3.48 -15.31
N ALA A 30 3.49 3.07 -14.82
CA ALA A 30 2.22 3.70 -15.09
C ALA A 30 1.39 3.77 -13.80
N THR A 31 0.72 4.89 -13.59
CA THR A 31 -0.16 5.07 -12.45
C THR A 31 -1.56 5.37 -12.95
N TYR A 32 -2.54 4.64 -12.42
CA TYR A 32 -3.96 4.83 -12.71
C TYR A 32 -4.67 5.24 -11.44
N GLU A 33 -5.62 6.14 -11.58
CA GLU A 33 -6.43 6.65 -10.49
C GLU A 33 -7.89 6.53 -10.85
N GLY A 34 -8.72 6.18 -9.89
CA GLY A 34 -10.14 6.02 -10.15
C GLY A 34 -10.96 5.86 -8.88
N TYR A 35 -12.24 5.66 -9.11
CA TYR A 35 -13.22 5.47 -8.06
C TYR A 35 -13.80 4.06 -8.10
N GLY A 36 -13.90 3.46 -6.93
CA GLY A 36 -14.68 2.27 -6.70
C GLY A 36 -16.12 2.60 -6.29
N PRO A 37 -16.87 1.59 -5.82
CA PRO A 37 -18.24 1.78 -5.33
C PRO A 37 -18.30 2.83 -4.23
N SER A 38 -19.40 3.60 -4.20
CA SER A 38 -19.66 4.64 -3.20
C SER A 38 -18.58 5.70 -3.07
N GLY A 39 -17.84 5.95 -4.15
CA GLY A 39 -16.82 7.00 -4.20
C GLY A 39 -15.52 6.65 -3.49
N THR A 40 -15.25 5.38 -3.24
CA THR A 40 -13.94 4.95 -2.75
C THR A 40 -12.84 5.32 -3.72
N ALA A 41 -11.73 5.86 -3.22
CA ALA A 41 -10.60 6.26 -4.03
C ALA A 41 -9.60 5.10 -4.16
N ILE A 42 -9.11 4.85 -5.37
CA ILE A 42 -8.16 3.78 -5.67
C ILE A 42 -7.03 4.31 -6.54
N ILE A 43 -5.79 4.05 -6.13
CA ILE A 43 -4.57 4.32 -6.90
C ILE A 43 -3.92 3.00 -7.24
N VAL A 44 -3.58 2.80 -8.50
CA VAL A 44 -2.92 1.59 -9.01
C VAL A 44 -1.57 1.96 -9.60
N LYS A 45 -0.50 1.45 -9.03
CA LYS A 45 0.85 1.59 -9.58
C LYS A 45 1.24 0.34 -10.34
N CYS A 46 1.66 0.52 -11.58
CA CYS A 46 2.02 -0.56 -12.49
C CYS A 46 3.45 -0.42 -13.01
N LEU A 47 4.07 -1.56 -13.29
CA LEU A 47 5.31 -1.67 -14.04
C LEU A 47 5.03 -2.60 -15.23
N THR A 48 5.15 -2.08 -16.45
CA THR A 48 4.72 -2.81 -17.64
C THR A 48 5.64 -2.60 -18.83
N ASP A 49 5.73 -3.61 -19.67
CA ASP A 49 6.33 -3.55 -20.99
C ASP A 49 5.30 -3.20 -22.10
N ASN A 50 4.02 -3.12 -21.75
CA ASN A 50 2.93 -2.80 -22.66
C ASN A 50 1.82 -2.00 -21.96
N LYS A 51 1.92 -0.68 -22.02
CA LYS A 51 0.95 0.24 -21.40
C LYS A 51 -0.48 0.07 -21.91
N ASN A 52 -0.66 -0.29 -23.17
CA ASN A 52 -2.00 -0.48 -23.75
C ASN A 52 -2.70 -1.70 -23.13
N ARG A 53 -1.97 -2.80 -22.94
CA ARG A 53 -2.47 -3.99 -22.24
C ARG A 53 -2.84 -3.67 -20.80
N THR A 54 -1.94 -3.02 -20.07
CA THR A 54 -2.14 -2.65 -18.67
C THR A 54 -3.33 -1.72 -18.50
N ALA A 55 -3.44 -0.69 -19.32
CA ALA A 55 -4.58 0.23 -19.31
C ALA A 55 -5.91 -0.49 -19.52
N ALA A 56 -5.95 -1.44 -20.47
CA ALA A 56 -7.14 -2.24 -20.73
C ALA A 56 -7.51 -3.14 -19.56
N ASN A 57 -6.52 -3.79 -18.94
CA ASN A 57 -6.72 -4.68 -17.80
C ASN A 57 -7.20 -3.90 -16.56
N VAL A 58 -6.58 -2.78 -16.26
CA VAL A 58 -6.97 -1.94 -15.11
C VAL A 58 -8.38 -1.39 -15.31
N ARG A 59 -8.70 -0.88 -16.51
CA ARG A 59 -10.04 -0.42 -16.82
C ARG A 59 -11.09 -1.53 -16.68
N ASN A 60 -10.77 -2.73 -17.15
CA ASN A 60 -11.65 -3.89 -17.03
C ASN A 60 -11.89 -4.25 -15.54
N ALA A 61 -10.85 -4.22 -14.70
CA ALA A 61 -10.99 -4.48 -13.27
C ALA A 61 -11.96 -3.49 -12.62
N PHE A 62 -11.79 -2.19 -12.85
CA PHE A 62 -12.70 -1.16 -12.34
C PHE A 62 -14.13 -1.35 -12.86
N THR A 63 -14.31 -1.59 -14.15
CA THR A 63 -15.64 -1.76 -14.75
C THR A 63 -16.37 -2.97 -14.18
N LYS A 64 -15.69 -4.09 -13.96
CA LYS A 64 -16.29 -5.30 -13.38
C LYS A 64 -16.75 -5.13 -11.94
N GLY A 65 -16.12 -4.25 -11.19
CA GLY A 65 -16.55 -3.87 -9.83
C GLY A 65 -17.39 -2.59 -9.79
N GLN A 66 -17.96 -2.18 -10.93
CA GLN A 66 -18.80 -0.98 -11.07
C GLN A 66 -18.09 0.32 -10.65
N GLY A 67 -16.77 0.34 -10.76
CA GLY A 67 -15.97 1.54 -10.61
C GLY A 67 -15.64 2.20 -11.96
N SER A 68 -14.87 3.26 -11.92
CA SER A 68 -14.42 3.98 -13.11
C SER A 68 -13.02 4.56 -12.93
N ILE A 69 -12.22 4.49 -13.99
CA ILE A 69 -10.94 5.20 -14.04
C ILE A 69 -11.21 6.67 -14.35
N GLY A 70 -10.56 7.55 -13.57
CA GLY A 70 -10.56 8.98 -13.80
C GLY A 70 -9.27 9.49 -14.46
N THR A 71 -9.14 10.80 -14.49
CA THR A 71 -7.92 11.46 -14.94
C THR A 71 -6.84 11.41 -13.88
N GLN A 72 -5.59 11.53 -14.29
CA GLN A 72 -4.48 11.60 -13.34
C GLN A 72 -4.66 12.78 -12.38
N GLY A 73 -4.47 12.52 -11.09
CA GLY A 73 -4.69 13.49 -10.02
C GLY A 73 -6.10 13.54 -9.47
N CYS A 74 -7.03 12.73 -9.98
CA CYS A 74 -8.43 12.76 -9.53
C CYS A 74 -8.63 12.28 -8.09
N VAL A 75 -7.76 11.43 -7.58
CA VAL A 75 -7.82 10.90 -6.19
C VAL A 75 -6.51 11.01 -5.43
N SER A 76 -5.38 11.24 -6.10
CA SER A 76 -4.06 11.25 -5.45
C SER A 76 -3.92 12.33 -4.37
N TYR A 77 -4.65 13.44 -4.47
CA TYR A 77 -4.68 14.49 -3.46
C TYR A 77 -5.32 14.05 -2.12
N MET A 78 -6.05 12.93 -2.13
CA MET A 78 -6.67 12.35 -0.93
C MET A 78 -5.72 11.47 -0.13
N PHE A 79 -4.48 11.27 -0.62
CA PHE A 79 -3.46 10.43 -0.01
C PHE A 79 -2.22 11.26 0.29
N ASP A 80 -1.56 10.91 1.39
CA ASP A 80 -0.25 11.44 1.74
C ASP A 80 0.80 10.33 1.63
N GLU A 81 1.95 10.64 1.07
CA GLU A 81 3.09 9.72 1.09
C GLU A 81 3.75 9.80 2.46
N LYS A 82 3.78 8.68 3.17
CA LYS A 82 4.31 8.56 4.53
C LYS A 82 5.11 7.26 4.69
N GLY A 83 6.08 7.30 5.60
CA GLY A 83 6.64 6.08 6.15
C GLY A 83 5.67 5.47 7.14
N GLN A 84 5.43 4.17 7.03
CA GLN A 84 4.58 3.41 7.93
C GLN A 84 5.32 2.19 8.46
N ILE A 85 5.37 2.06 9.77
CA ILE A 85 5.97 0.92 10.46
C ILE A 85 4.90 0.30 11.35
N ILE A 86 4.68 -1.00 11.18
CA ILE A 86 3.73 -1.77 11.98
C ILE A 86 4.53 -2.77 12.82
N ILE A 87 4.25 -2.77 14.11
CA ILE A 87 4.88 -3.65 15.09
C ILE A 87 3.77 -4.47 15.75
N ASP A 88 3.89 -5.79 15.70
CA ASP A 88 2.99 -6.69 16.37
C ASP A 88 3.24 -6.65 17.88
N LYS A 89 2.19 -6.44 18.68
CA LYS A 89 2.31 -6.38 20.13
C LYS A 89 2.77 -7.70 20.77
N GLU A 90 2.41 -8.82 20.15
CA GLU A 90 2.83 -10.14 20.65
C GLU A 90 4.34 -10.37 20.48
N GLU A 91 4.97 -9.70 19.53
CA GLU A 91 6.41 -9.79 19.26
C GLU A 91 7.22 -8.63 19.86
N CYS A 92 6.56 -7.70 20.55
CA CYS A 92 7.19 -6.52 21.13
C CYS A 92 7.29 -6.63 22.66
N ASP A 93 8.50 -6.76 23.16
CA ASP A 93 8.76 -6.80 24.62
C ASP A 93 8.85 -5.40 25.26
N MET A 94 8.88 -4.35 24.45
CA MET A 94 8.97 -2.97 24.92
C MET A 94 7.60 -2.42 25.31
N ASP A 95 7.56 -1.67 26.40
CA ASP A 95 6.36 -0.95 26.81
C ASP A 95 5.94 0.10 25.76
N ALA A 96 4.63 0.31 25.62
CA ALA A 96 4.09 1.24 24.61
C ALA A 96 4.62 2.68 24.77
N ASP A 97 4.74 3.15 26.01
CA ASP A 97 5.23 4.51 26.29
C ASP A 97 6.72 4.65 25.93
N ASP A 98 7.52 3.64 26.24
CA ASP A 98 8.95 3.62 25.89
C ASP A 98 9.14 3.52 24.38
N LEU A 99 8.36 2.69 23.70
CA LEU A 99 8.39 2.56 22.24
C LEU A 99 7.98 3.86 21.56
N MET A 100 6.91 4.49 22.05
CA MET A 100 6.45 5.79 21.55
C MET A 100 7.53 6.86 21.69
N MET A 101 8.14 6.99 22.88
CA MET A 101 9.22 7.95 23.10
C MET A 101 10.40 7.69 22.16
N GLN A 102 10.80 6.45 22.00
CA GLN A 102 11.92 6.10 21.13
C GLN A 102 11.60 6.40 19.64
N ALA A 103 10.40 6.12 19.19
CA ALA A 103 9.98 6.42 17.82
C ALA A 103 9.94 7.94 17.55
N LEU A 104 9.36 8.72 18.46
CA LEU A 104 9.27 10.17 18.35
C LEU A 104 10.67 10.84 18.41
N ASP A 105 11.53 10.38 19.29
CA ASP A 105 12.93 10.89 19.40
C ASP A 105 13.74 10.58 18.13
N ALA A 106 13.42 9.48 17.44
CA ALA A 106 14.06 9.11 16.16
C ALA A 106 13.54 9.90 14.96
N GLY A 107 12.41 10.58 15.09
CA GLY A 107 11.83 11.43 14.05
C GLY A 107 10.45 11.02 13.54
N ALA A 108 9.75 10.11 14.24
CA ALA A 108 8.37 9.79 13.89
C ALA A 108 7.43 10.98 14.09
N GLU A 109 6.42 11.08 13.23
CA GLU A 109 5.38 12.13 13.31
C GLU A 109 4.23 11.72 14.23
N ASP A 110 3.90 10.44 14.24
CA ASP A 110 2.75 9.93 14.97
C ASP A 110 2.98 8.49 15.45
N PHE A 111 2.28 8.13 16.51
CA PHE A 111 2.28 6.79 17.11
C PHE A 111 0.86 6.43 17.50
N ALA A 112 0.33 5.34 16.96
CA ALA A 112 -0.97 4.80 17.28
C ALA A 112 -0.83 3.46 18.01
N ASP A 113 -1.56 3.33 19.10
CA ASP A 113 -1.68 2.11 19.88
C ASP A 113 -3.01 1.43 19.52
N GLU A 114 -2.94 0.50 18.55
CA GLU A 114 -4.08 -0.26 18.07
C GLU A 114 -4.29 -1.53 18.90
N ASP A 115 -5.36 -2.27 18.65
CA ASP A 115 -5.70 -3.46 19.45
C ASP A 115 -4.58 -4.49 19.49
N ASP A 116 -4.04 -4.88 18.34
CA ASP A 116 -3.05 -5.96 18.17
C ASP A 116 -1.66 -5.45 17.75
N SER A 117 -1.52 -4.16 17.46
CA SER A 117 -0.29 -3.60 16.88
C SER A 117 -0.02 -2.18 17.33
N TYR A 118 1.22 -1.76 17.15
CA TYR A 118 1.60 -0.34 17.15
C TYR A 118 1.84 0.11 15.73
N GLU A 119 1.31 1.27 15.38
CA GLU A 119 1.53 1.90 14.09
C GLU A 119 2.33 3.20 14.27
N ILE A 120 3.46 3.29 13.58
CA ILE A 120 4.35 4.45 13.60
C ILE A 120 4.34 5.08 12.22
N THR A 121 4.05 6.38 12.17
CA THR A 121 4.02 7.17 10.95
C THR A 121 5.16 8.17 10.93
N THR A 122 5.83 8.28 9.79
CA THR A 122 6.95 9.21 9.59
C THR A 122 6.76 10.01 8.31
N ALA A 123 7.45 11.15 8.20
CA ALA A 123 7.70 11.74 6.89
C ALA A 123 8.56 10.77 6.05
N PRO A 124 8.42 10.74 4.70
CA PRO A 124 9.22 9.85 3.86
C PRO A 124 10.73 10.02 4.06
N ALA A 125 11.20 11.25 4.28
CA ALA A 125 12.62 11.56 4.49
C ALA A 125 13.17 11.03 5.82
N ASP A 126 12.32 10.86 6.83
CA ASP A 126 12.71 10.42 8.18
C ASP A 126 12.51 8.92 8.39
N PHE A 127 11.89 8.24 7.43
CA PHE A 127 11.57 6.82 7.52
C PHE A 127 12.78 5.93 7.83
N ASP A 128 13.86 6.09 7.09
CA ASP A 128 15.06 5.26 7.28
C ASP A 128 15.71 5.48 8.65
N ALA A 129 15.70 6.71 9.17
CA ALA A 129 16.22 7.01 10.50
C ALA A 129 15.41 6.35 11.61
N VAL A 130 14.08 6.40 11.51
CA VAL A 130 13.17 5.76 12.49
C VAL A 130 13.28 4.24 12.42
N ARG A 131 13.24 3.68 11.22
CA ARG A 131 13.41 2.24 11.02
C ARG A 131 14.71 1.72 11.62
N THR A 132 15.83 2.40 11.31
CA THR A 132 17.16 2.02 11.82
C THR A 132 17.22 2.09 13.34
N ALA A 133 16.66 3.13 13.96
CA ALA A 133 16.64 3.28 15.42
C ALA A 133 15.86 2.15 16.09
N LEU A 134 14.74 1.72 15.51
CA LEU A 134 13.95 0.60 16.02
C LEU A 134 14.67 -0.75 15.82
N GLU A 135 15.35 -0.95 14.70
CA GLU A 135 16.18 -2.14 14.45
C GLU A 135 17.33 -2.24 15.46
N GLU A 136 18.03 -1.14 15.73
CA GLU A 136 19.11 -1.07 16.73
C GLU A 136 18.62 -1.31 18.16
N ALA A 137 17.37 -0.98 18.45
CA ALA A 137 16.71 -1.28 19.72
C ALA A 137 16.25 -2.73 19.83
N GLY A 138 16.41 -3.54 18.77
CA GLY A 138 15.99 -4.94 18.74
C GLY A 138 14.49 -5.14 18.54
N ILE A 139 13.77 -4.12 18.04
CA ILE A 139 12.34 -4.21 17.74
C ILE A 139 12.12 -4.95 16.42
N THR A 140 11.27 -5.99 16.47
CA THR A 140 10.80 -6.70 15.28
C THR A 140 9.65 -5.93 14.66
N MET A 141 9.77 -5.59 13.37
CA MET A 141 8.73 -4.90 12.63
C MET A 141 7.97 -5.89 11.74
N ALA A 142 6.65 -5.92 11.85
CA ALA A 142 5.79 -6.73 10.98
C ALA A 142 5.81 -6.18 9.55
N SER A 143 5.84 -4.86 9.40
CA SER A 143 6.07 -4.18 8.12
C SER A 143 6.74 -2.83 8.33
N ALA A 144 7.52 -2.39 7.34
CA ALA A 144 8.14 -1.08 7.32
C ALA A 144 8.31 -0.64 5.86
N GLU A 145 7.59 0.38 5.44
CA GLU A 145 7.60 0.86 4.05
C GLU A 145 7.17 2.32 3.96
N VAL A 146 7.60 2.97 2.88
CA VAL A 146 7.02 4.25 2.47
C VAL A 146 5.81 3.94 1.58
N THR A 147 4.64 4.44 1.96
CA THR A 147 3.37 4.11 1.33
C THR A 147 2.48 5.34 1.19
N MET A 148 1.38 5.20 0.48
CA MET A 148 0.34 6.22 0.35
C MET A 148 -0.74 5.96 1.39
N ILE A 149 -0.93 6.91 2.30
CA ILE A 149 -1.92 6.80 3.38
C ILE A 149 -3.08 7.73 3.08
N PRO A 150 -4.33 7.24 3.07
CA PRO A 150 -5.48 8.10 2.85
C PRO A 150 -5.70 9.05 4.03
N GLN A 151 -6.05 10.30 3.72
CA GLN A 151 -6.39 11.31 4.72
C GLN A 151 -7.72 11.01 5.42
N THR A 152 -8.61 10.34 4.72
CA THR A 152 -9.93 9.94 5.22
C THR A 152 -10.30 8.57 4.66
N TYR A 153 -10.84 7.70 5.51
CA TYR A 153 -11.34 6.40 5.12
C TYR A 153 -12.84 6.43 4.80
N VAL A 154 -13.26 5.54 3.92
CA VAL A 154 -14.66 5.33 3.55
C VAL A 154 -15.10 3.97 4.06
N THR A 155 -16.11 3.95 4.92
CA THR A 155 -16.75 2.72 5.39
C THR A 155 -17.87 2.35 4.43
N LEU A 156 -17.87 1.11 3.92
CA LEU A 156 -18.93 0.57 3.09
C LEU A 156 -19.87 -0.30 3.94
N THR A 157 -21.16 -0.06 3.82
CA THR A 157 -22.20 -0.81 4.56
C THR A 157 -23.07 -1.65 3.64
N ASP A 158 -23.10 -1.34 2.34
CA ASP A 158 -23.84 -2.11 1.34
C ASP A 158 -23.03 -3.35 0.90
N GLU A 159 -23.60 -4.54 1.03
CA GLU A 159 -22.96 -5.80 0.64
C GLU A 159 -22.56 -5.82 -0.85
N ALA A 160 -23.35 -5.17 -1.71
CA ALA A 160 -23.02 -5.08 -3.13
C ALA A 160 -21.78 -4.22 -3.37
N ASP A 161 -21.62 -3.12 -2.64
CA ASP A 161 -20.44 -2.26 -2.72
C ASP A 161 -19.20 -2.97 -2.20
N ILE A 162 -19.31 -3.67 -1.09
CA ILE A 162 -18.23 -4.49 -0.53
C ILE A 162 -17.80 -5.58 -1.51
N THR A 163 -18.74 -6.26 -2.12
CA THR A 163 -18.46 -7.28 -3.15
C THR A 163 -17.78 -6.67 -4.37
N ASN A 164 -18.24 -5.51 -4.81
CA ASN A 164 -17.72 -4.84 -6.00
C ASN A 164 -16.30 -4.31 -5.78
N ILE A 165 -16.00 -3.69 -4.65
CA ILE A 165 -14.64 -3.24 -4.36
C ILE A 165 -13.69 -4.42 -4.19
N GLY A 166 -14.13 -5.47 -3.51
CA GLY A 166 -13.36 -6.72 -3.41
C GLY A 166 -13.01 -7.29 -4.78
N ARG A 167 -13.95 -7.28 -5.71
CA ARG A 167 -13.71 -7.72 -7.10
C ARG A 167 -12.68 -6.85 -7.83
N ILE A 168 -12.72 -5.55 -7.65
CA ILE A 168 -11.71 -4.64 -8.23
C ILE A 168 -10.33 -5.00 -7.68
N LEU A 169 -10.20 -5.10 -6.36
CA LEU A 169 -8.92 -5.37 -5.70
C LEU A 169 -8.37 -6.75 -6.07
N ASP A 170 -9.21 -7.78 -6.13
CA ASP A 170 -8.81 -9.13 -6.54
C ASP A 170 -8.29 -9.16 -7.98
N LEU A 171 -9.00 -8.52 -8.91
CA LEU A 171 -8.58 -8.46 -10.31
C LEU A 171 -7.29 -7.67 -10.52
N LEU A 172 -7.07 -6.64 -9.72
CA LEU A 172 -5.82 -5.88 -9.75
C LEU A 172 -4.67 -6.69 -9.15
N ASP A 173 -4.90 -7.42 -8.08
CA ASP A 173 -3.89 -8.27 -7.45
C ASP A 173 -3.46 -9.43 -8.35
N ASP A 174 -4.37 -9.96 -9.15
CA ASP A 174 -4.11 -11.01 -10.13
C ASP A 174 -3.34 -10.52 -11.38
N ASP A 175 -3.27 -9.22 -11.61
CA ASP A 175 -2.56 -8.64 -12.76
C ASP A 175 -1.05 -8.53 -12.48
N ASP A 176 -0.25 -9.22 -13.29
CA ASP A 176 1.21 -9.23 -13.16
C ASP A 176 1.87 -7.86 -13.37
N ASP A 177 1.21 -6.94 -14.03
CA ASP A 177 1.71 -5.58 -14.26
C ASP A 177 1.45 -4.65 -13.07
N VAL A 178 0.49 -5.00 -12.21
CA VAL A 178 0.17 -4.24 -11.00
C VAL A 178 1.19 -4.52 -9.92
N GLN A 179 1.80 -3.45 -9.39
CA GLN A 179 2.80 -3.52 -8.32
C GLN A 179 2.18 -3.24 -6.96
N GLU A 180 1.43 -2.14 -6.88
CA GLU A 180 0.84 -1.66 -5.64
C GLU A 180 -0.54 -1.08 -5.93
N VAL A 181 -1.46 -1.31 -4.99
CA VAL A 181 -2.80 -0.73 -4.99
C VAL A 181 -3.00 -0.04 -3.65
N TYR A 182 -3.39 1.23 -3.70
CA TYR A 182 -3.76 2.01 -2.53
C TYR A 182 -5.23 2.40 -2.63
N HIS A 183 -5.94 2.33 -1.53
CA HIS A 183 -7.34 2.71 -1.47
C HIS A 183 -7.69 3.29 -0.10
N ASN A 184 -8.82 3.98 -0.03
CA ASN A 184 -9.33 4.54 1.21
C ASN A 184 -10.55 3.80 1.78
N TRP A 185 -10.80 2.59 1.31
CA TRP A 185 -11.82 1.74 1.91
C TRP A 185 -11.34 1.20 3.26
N GLU A 186 -12.16 1.40 4.29
CA GLU A 186 -11.96 0.81 5.61
C GLU A 186 -12.58 -0.59 5.62
N GLU A 187 -11.73 -1.60 5.66
CA GLU A 187 -12.13 -3.02 5.67
C GLU A 187 -12.75 -3.45 7.02
#